data_de4a987433d061bcd9738f8e187f9035
#
_entry.id   de4a987433d061bcd9738f8e187f9035
#
_cell.length_a   1.000
_cell.length_b   1.000
_cell.length_c   1.000
_cell.angle_alpha   90.00
_cell.angle_beta   90.00
_cell.angle_gamma   90.00
#
_symmetry.space_group_name_H-M   'P 1'
#
loop_
_entity.id
_entity.type
_entity.pdbx_description
1 polymer ?
#
loop_
_entity_poly.entity_id
_entity_poly.type
_entity_poly.pdbx_seq_one_letter_code
_entity_poly.pdbx_strand_id
1 'polypeptide(L)'
;MKSIKETSIKYSIRQEIMGMNEEQLNCVIQAIKDRRTMIQLDERAKFSVDDRVWFDYKGVKKYGIIEKLNPKSIQVKVMKDDGLIEGIWNVSATYLNFDN
;
A
#
# COMPACT_ATOMS: atom_id res chain seq x y z
N MET A 1 -19.18 8.26 8.38
CA MET A 1 -19.37 7.91 9.80
C MET A 1 -19.14 6.41 9.99
N LYS A 2 -18.39 6.05 11.01
CA LYS A 2 -18.11 4.64 11.27
C LYS A 2 -19.31 3.97 11.92
N SER A 3 -19.58 2.71 11.55
CA SER A 3 -20.65 1.93 12.14
C SER A 3 -20.32 1.53 13.57
N ILE A 4 -21.35 1.27 14.38
CA ILE A 4 -21.20 0.77 15.77
C ILE A 4 -20.43 -0.56 15.76
N LYS A 5 -20.71 -1.44 14.80
CA LYS A 5 -20.04 -2.73 14.65
C LYS A 5 -18.53 -2.56 14.44
N GLU A 6 -18.12 -1.62 13.59
CA GLU A 6 -16.72 -1.34 13.32
C GLU A 6 -15.99 -0.85 14.57
N THR A 7 -16.60 0.03 15.33
CA THR A 7 -16.05 0.53 16.59
C THR A 7 -15.92 -0.59 17.64
N SER A 8 -16.90 -1.48 17.73
CA SER A 8 -16.86 -2.63 18.64
C SER A 8 -15.72 -3.59 18.32
N ILE A 9 -15.47 -3.86 17.02
CA ILE A 9 -14.37 -4.72 16.60
C ILE A 9 -13.02 -4.12 17.01
N LYS A 10 -12.81 -2.84 16.79
CA LYS A 10 -11.57 -2.16 17.16
C LYS A 10 -11.35 -2.21 18.68
N TYR A 11 -12.39 -2.00 19.45
CA TYR A 11 -12.32 -2.06 20.90
C TYR A 11 -11.94 -3.47 21.38
N SER A 12 -12.58 -4.50 20.84
CA SER A 12 -12.33 -5.90 21.23
C SER A 12 -10.90 -6.32 20.94
N ILE A 13 -10.36 -5.96 19.78
CA ILE A 13 -8.98 -6.26 19.40
C ILE A 13 -8.00 -5.57 20.36
N ARG A 14 -8.26 -4.31 20.68
CA ARG A 14 -7.44 -3.56 21.62
C ARG A 14 -7.41 -4.23 23.00
N GLN A 15 -8.57 -4.67 23.50
CA GLN A 15 -8.67 -5.35 24.79
C GLN A 15 -7.84 -6.63 24.83
N GLU A 16 -7.93 -7.43 23.78
CA GLU A 16 -7.15 -8.66 23.68
C GLU A 16 -5.65 -8.37 23.70
N ILE A 17 -5.20 -7.38 22.94
CA ILE A 17 -3.79 -7.01 22.88
C ILE A 17 -3.28 -6.53 24.23
N MET A 18 -4.08 -5.74 24.96
CA MET A 18 -3.70 -5.20 26.26
C MET A 18 -3.53 -6.28 27.33
N GLY A 19 -4.13 -7.45 27.13
CA GLY A 19 -3.99 -8.59 28.03
C GLY A 19 -2.89 -9.59 27.63
N MET A 20 -2.16 -9.33 26.55
CA MET A 20 -1.13 -10.26 26.05
C MET A 20 0.22 -10.10 26.76
N ASN A 21 0.97 -11.21 26.86
CA ASN A 21 2.36 -11.17 27.30
C ASN A 21 3.28 -10.89 26.09
N GLU A 22 4.58 -10.75 26.34
CA GLU A 22 5.58 -10.44 25.31
C GLU A 22 5.59 -11.44 24.16
N GLU A 23 5.53 -12.73 24.48
CA GLU A 23 5.53 -13.79 23.46
C GLU A 23 4.30 -13.68 22.54
N GLN A 24 3.13 -13.47 23.14
CA GLN A 24 1.90 -13.31 22.38
C GLN A 24 1.93 -12.03 21.53
N LEU A 25 2.47 -10.94 22.07
CA LEU A 25 2.63 -9.68 21.31
C LEU A 25 3.53 -9.86 20.10
N ASN A 26 4.62 -10.62 20.24
CA ASN A 26 5.51 -10.90 19.12
C ASN A 26 4.81 -11.69 18.02
N CYS A 27 3.95 -12.64 18.38
CA CYS A 27 3.14 -13.38 17.42
C CYS A 27 2.17 -12.45 16.68
N VAL A 28 1.54 -11.51 17.38
CA VAL A 28 0.62 -10.53 16.79
C VAL A 28 1.37 -9.62 15.81
N ILE A 29 2.55 -9.14 16.19
CA ILE A 29 3.38 -8.29 15.33
C ILE A 29 3.72 -9.02 14.04
N GLN A 30 4.11 -10.29 14.13
CA GLN A 30 4.44 -11.09 12.96
C GLN A 30 3.20 -11.29 12.06
N ALA A 31 2.05 -11.58 12.67
CA ALA A 31 0.81 -11.73 11.92
C ALA A 31 0.42 -10.44 11.18
N ILE A 32 0.63 -9.28 11.80
CA ILE A 32 0.38 -7.98 11.15
C ILE A 32 1.29 -7.79 9.94
N LYS A 33 2.57 -8.09 10.09
CA LYS A 33 3.55 -8.01 8.99
C LYS A 33 3.17 -8.92 7.84
N ASP A 34 2.80 -10.16 8.15
CA ASP A 34 2.38 -11.13 7.14
C ASP A 34 1.14 -10.67 6.39
N ARG A 35 0.15 -10.14 7.12
CA ARG A 35 -1.08 -9.64 6.50
C ARG A 35 -0.82 -8.45 5.58
N ARG A 36 0.03 -7.52 6.01
CA ARG A 36 0.41 -6.37 5.18
C ARG A 36 1.11 -6.81 3.90
N THR A 37 1.99 -7.81 4.00
CA THR A 37 2.67 -8.38 2.82
C THR A 37 1.66 -8.99 1.86
N MET A 38 0.67 -9.74 2.36
CA MET A 38 -0.37 -10.33 1.54
C MET A 38 -1.20 -9.27 0.81
N ILE A 39 -1.56 -8.20 1.50
CA ILE A 39 -2.30 -7.08 0.89
C ILE A 39 -1.48 -6.44 -0.22
N GLN A 40 -0.19 -6.21 -0.01
CA GLN A 40 0.69 -5.65 -1.03
C GLN A 40 0.79 -6.55 -2.26
N LEU A 41 0.88 -7.86 -2.07
CA LEU A 41 0.92 -8.81 -3.18
C LEU A 41 -0.39 -8.81 -3.96
N ASP A 42 -1.53 -8.76 -3.27
CA ASP A 42 -2.84 -8.70 -3.91
C ASP A 42 -3.00 -7.41 -4.72
N GLU A 43 -2.62 -6.28 -4.15
CA GLU A 43 -2.67 -4.99 -4.87
C GLU A 43 -1.72 -4.96 -6.06
N ARG A 44 -0.51 -5.51 -5.88
CA ARG A 44 0.47 -5.60 -6.96
C ARG A 44 -0.05 -6.44 -8.14
N ALA A 45 -0.80 -7.50 -7.86
CA ALA A 45 -1.32 -8.40 -8.89
C ALA A 45 -2.28 -7.70 -9.86
N LYS A 46 -2.82 -6.54 -9.51
CA LYS A 46 -3.71 -5.76 -10.38
C LYS A 46 -2.95 -5.01 -11.47
N PHE A 47 -1.64 -4.83 -11.32
CA PHE A 47 -0.83 -3.98 -12.19
C PHE A 47 0.06 -4.80 -13.10
N SER A 48 0.34 -4.24 -14.28
CA SER A 48 1.25 -4.82 -15.27
C SER A 48 2.24 -3.76 -15.75
N VAL A 49 3.37 -4.21 -16.26
CA VAL A 49 4.34 -3.31 -16.90
C VAL A 49 3.64 -2.58 -18.05
N ASP A 50 3.98 -1.31 -18.21
CA ASP A 50 3.41 -0.36 -19.20
C ASP A 50 2.02 0.18 -18.83
N ASP A 51 1.44 -0.21 -17.70
CA ASP A 51 0.20 0.40 -17.23
C ASP A 51 0.42 1.88 -16.87
N ARG A 52 -0.57 2.70 -17.21
CA ARG A 52 -0.58 4.11 -16.80
C ARG A 52 -1.18 4.22 -15.42
N VAL A 53 -0.45 4.90 -14.52
CA VAL A 53 -0.84 5.02 -13.12
C VAL A 53 -0.60 6.45 -12.62
N TRP A 54 -1.21 6.75 -11.48
CA TRP A 54 -0.93 7.98 -10.75
C TRP A 54 -0.93 7.71 -9.25
N PHE A 55 -0.28 8.59 -8.50
CA PHE A 55 -0.25 8.52 -7.05
C PHE A 55 -0.10 9.93 -6.48
N ASP A 56 -0.55 10.11 -5.23
CA ASP A 56 -0.37 11.36 -4.51
C ASP A 56 0.97 11.37 -3.78
N TYR A 57 1.72 12.45 -3.95
CA TYR A 57 2.94 12.67 -3.19
C TYR A 57 2.89 14.07 -2.60
N LYS A 58 2.75 14.16 -1.28
CA LYS A 58 2.65 15.43 -0.54
C LYS A 58 1.60 16.38 -1.11
N GLY A 59 0.44 15.82 -1.46
CA GLY A 59 -0.66 16.60 -2.01
C GLY A 59 -0.60 16.89 -3.49
N VAL A 60 0.45 16.43 -4.18
CA VAL A 60 0.61 16.60 -5.62
C VAL A 60 0.42 15.26 -6.32
N LYS A 61 -0.41 15.25 -7.35
CA LYS A 61 -0.60 14.05 -8.17
C LYS A 61 0.59 13.86 -9.11
N LYS A 62 1.19 12.68 -9.03
CA LYS A 62 2.26 12.27 -9.94
C LYS A 62 1.72 11.22 -10.89
N TYR A 63 2.02 11.36 -12.18
CA TYR A 63 1.58 10.46 -13.24
C TYR A 63 2.78 9.74 -13.82
N GLY A 64 2.59 8.48 -14.17
CA GLY A 64 3.68 7.72 -14.76
C GLY A 64 3.26 6.42 -15.39
N ILE A 65 4.26 5.65 -15.80
CA ILE A 65 4.09 4.36 -16.45
C ILE A 65 4.87 3.34 -15.63
N ILE A 66 4.27 2.19 -15.37
CA ILE A 66 4.93 1.12 -14.63
C ILE A 66 6.07 0.55 -15.47
N GLU A 67 7.27 0.57 -14.91
CA GLU A 67 8.46 0.04 -15.55
C GLU A 67 8.83 -1.35 -15.09
N LYS A 68 8.65 -1.65 -13.79
CA LYS A 68 9.00 -2.94 -13.22
C LYS A 68 8.15 -3.25 -11.99
N LEU A 69 7.79 -4.52 -11.85
CA LEU A 69 7.06 -5.01 -10.68
C LEU A 69 8.05 -5.75 -9.77
N ASN A 70 8.39 -5.14 -8.64
CA ASN A 70 9.23 -5.76 -7.62
C ASN A 70 8.38 -6.41 -6.54
N PRO A 71 8.92 -7.32 -5.73
CA PRO A 71 8.12 -8.01 -4.70
C PRO A 71 7.45 -7.08 -3.68
N LYS A 72 8.09 -5.96 -3.32
CA LYS A 72 7.57 -5.04 -2.30
C LYS A 72 7.22 -3.65 -2.81
N SER A 73 7.54 -3.35 -4.07
CA SER A 73 7.28 -2.04 -4.64
C SER A 73 7.13 -2.14 -6.14
N ILE A 74 6.58 -1.09 -6.72
CA ILE A 74 6.43 -0.98 -8.17
C ILE A 74 7.28 0.21 -8.62
N GLN A 75 8.15 -0.03 -9.61
CA GLN A 75 8.92 1.06 -10.21
C GLN A 75 8.06 1.79 -11.22
N VAL A 76 7.88 3.07 -10.99
CA VAL A 76 7.08 3.94 -11.84
C VAL A 76 8.00 4.98 -12.48
N LYS A 77 7.95 5.06 -13.81
CA LYS A 77 8.61 6.11 -14.56
C LYS A 77 7.70 7.33 -14.51
N VAL A 78 8.02 8.27 -13.62
CA VAL A 78 7.19 9.45 -13.38
C VAL A 78 7.46 10.48 -14.47
N MET A 79 6.38 10.99 -15.04
CA MET A 79 6.42 11.96 -16.14
C MET A 79 6.08 13.36 -15.63
N LYS A 80 6.76 14.36 -16.19
CA LYS A 80 6.41 15.77 -15.97
C LYS A 80 5.26 16.18 -16.89
N ASP A 81 4.65 17.33 -16.60
CA ASP A 81 3.57 17.87 -17.41
C ASP A 81 3.95 18.10 -18.88
N ASP A 82 5.23 18.36 -19.13
CA ASP A 82 5.75 18.56 -20.49
C ASP A 82 6.06 17.25 -21.23
N GLY A 83 5.78 16.10 -20.60
CA GLY A 83 6.03 14.77 -21.17
C GLY A 83 7.45 14.25 -20.96
N LEU A 84 8.32 15.02 -20.33
CA LEU A 84 9.67 14.55 -20.00
C LEU A 84 9.66 13.69 -18.74
N ILE A 85 10.65 12.79 -18.64
CA ILE A 85 10.77 11.89 -17.49
C ILE A 85 11.32 12.67 -16.28
N GLU A 86 10.59 12.67 -15.18
CA GLU A 86 11.05 13.25 -13.91
C GLU A 86 12.04 12.31 -13.21
N GLY A 87 11.78 11.01 -13.25
CA GLY A 87 12.62 10.01 -12.63
C GLY A 87 11.88 8.69 -12.44
N ILE A 88 12.57 7.71 -11.85
CA ILE A 88 12.01 6.41 -11.53
C ILE A 88 11.80 6.35 -10.03
N TRP A 89 10.57 6.09 -9.63
CA TRP A 89 10.17 6.06 -8.23
C TRP A 89 9.71 4.66 -7.84
N ASN A 90 10.10 4.23 -6.64
CA ASN A 90 9.59 2.99 -6.05
C ASN A 90 8.38 3.33 -5.20
N VAL A 91 7.21 2.83 -5.60
CA VAL A 91 5.93 3.15 -4.96
C VAL A 91 5.25 1.85 -4.55
N SER A 92 4.67 1.83 -3.34
CA SER A 92 3.86 0.69 -2.93
C SER A 92 2.60 0.60 -3.80
N ALA A 93 2.22 -0.61 -4.18
CA ALA A 93 1.03 -0.84 -4.99
C ALA A 93 -0.24 -0.27 -4.36
N THR A 94 -0.29 -0.18 -3.03
CA THR A 94 -1.46 0.35 -2.32
C THR A 94 -1.69 1.84 -2.57
N TYR A 95 -0.66 2.58 -3.00
CA TYR A 95 -0.75 4.00 -3.30
C TYR A 95 -1.02 4.30 -4.78
N LEU A 96 -0.92 3.29 -5.64
CA LEU A 96 -1.10 3.48 -7.07
C LEU A 96 -2.57 3.37 -7.48
N ASN A 97 -2.94 4.22 -8.43
CA ASN A 97 -4.26 4.22 -9.05
C ASN A 97 -4.11 4.14 -10.56
N PHE A 98 -5.06 3.50 -11.22
CA PHE A 98 -5.05 3.47 -12.69
C PHE A 98 -5.39 4.85 -13.25
N ASP A 99 -4.64 5.26 -14.25
CA ASP A 99 -4.89 6.48 -15.00
C ASP A 99 -5.64 6.10 -16.29
N ASN A 100 -6.94 6.08 -16.16
CA ASN A 100 -7.83 5.70 -17.27
C ASN A 100 -8.38 6.91 -17.99
#